data_326d68c5b5f1501bcfb3aab162456f85
#
_entry.id   326d68c5b5f1501bcfb3aab162456f85
#
_cell.length_a   1.000
_cell.length_b   1.000
_cell.length_c   1.000
_cell.angle_alpha   90.00
_cell.angle_beta   90.00
_cell.angle_gamma   90.00
#
_symmetry.space_group_name_H-M   'P 1'
#
loop_
_entity.id
_entity.type
_entity.pdbx_description
1 polymer ?
#
loop_
_entity_poly.entity_id
_entity_poly.type
_entity_poly.pdbx_seq_one_letter_code
_entity_poly.pdbx_strand_id
1 'polypeptide(L)'
;MAKKYSDDQILKEYLKRFGGKNFTSLEDLITSKEGMGLETATPLQRAIFRIADGKPLEFLGRNKDVAEALGLSREQLQKFHLGEAPRELVVLSGIRTAKSFMAAAIAIWASQTCDVDHLRAGEIPRYSIVSLNKDLAHVVLNHLMGSILASPALTRLIYDQNSAKKWLDNGRPGADAIVLRHPSGRPVEIKVVSGKRAGASLVARWSAGVTFDEAPRMAGQDAAVINLDDSRAAVVGRLLPGACIVLIGSPWAPMGPVYSMVQEHMGNPNRERVVIKAPGPLLNPYWWTEERCERLKKADPTAYRTDVLAEFVDIEESLLSQYLDSSTREEMVLAPAENQEYIASMDPGTRANAWTLVIATRKGNKKIIAYAQQWQGTAMEPLRPREVLREAAKACFKYGISWAITDQYAADALKDLAEAHGLELVIEPWTRQNKIELFMELQTQFQQGNVEIPPDQYLIKDLRLVK
;
A
#
# COMPACT_ATOMS: atom_id res chain seq x y z
N MET A 1 -13.15 -48.62 -31.08
CA MET A 1 -13.51 -48.17 -29.72
C MET A 1 -12.42 -47.23 -29.21
N ALA A 2 -12.66 -45.92 -29.19
CA ALA A 2 -11.72 -44.96 -28.62
C ALA A 2 -11.71 -45.12 -27.11
N LYS A 3 -10.53 -45.35 -26.50
CA LYS A 3 -10.37 -45.38 -25.04
C LYS A 3 -10.78 -43.99 -24.50
N LYS A 4 -11.90 -43.93 -23.78
CA LYS A 4 -12.25 -42.77 -22.98
C LYS A 4 -11.25 -42.71 -21.80
N TYR A 5 -10.29 -41.82 -21.87
CA TYR A 5 -9.44 -41.50 -20.73
C TYR A 5 -10.26 -40.67 -19.74
N SER A 6 -10.10 -40.93 -18.45
CA SER A 6 -10.64 -40.04 -17.44
C SER A 6 -9.84 -38.71 -17.46
N ASP A 7 -10.49 -37.62 -17.03
CA ASP A 7 -9.81 -36.30 -16.99
C ASP A 7 -8.49 -36.35 -16.21
N ASP A 8 -8.41 -37.18 -15.17
CA ASP A 8 -7.16 -37.43 -14.40
C ASP A 8 -6.08 -38.14 -15.22
N GLN A 9 -6.48 -39.05 -16.13
CA GLN A 9 -5.53 -39.74 -16.99
C GLN A 9 -5.02 -38.81 -18.11
N ILE A 10 -5.90 -37.97 -18.65
CA ILE A 10 -5.53 -36.95 -19.64
C ILE A 10 -4.56 -35.93 -18.99
N LEU A 11 -4.87 -35.45 -17.79
CA LEU A 11 -4.00 -34.52 -17.07
C LEU A 11 -2.64 -35.14 -16.76
N LYS A 12 -2.59 -36.39 -16.28
CA LYS A 12 -1.32 -37.08 -15.99
C LYS A 12 -0.45 -37.26 -17.24
N GLU A 13 -1.07 -37.64 -18.37
CA GLU A 13 -0.35 -37.82 -19.64
C GLU A 13 0.14 -36.49 -20.21
N TYR A 14 -0.68 -35.43 -20.06
CA TYR A 14 -0.33 -34.07 -20.45
C TYR A 14 0.84 -33.54 -19.63
N LEU A 15 0.80 -33.68 -18.30
CA LEU A 15 1.89 -33.27 -17.40
C LEU A 15 3.18 -34.05 -17.65
N LYS A 16 3.08 -35.36 -17.95
CA LYS A 16 4.23 -36.19 -18.32
C LYS A 16 4.88 -35.73 -19.63
N ARG A 17 4.08 -35.32 -20.60
CA ARG A 17 4.57 -34.96 -21.95
C ARG A 17 5.11 -33.53 -22.02
N PHE A 18 4.52 -32.60 -21.25
CA PHE A 18 4.80 -31.15 -21.36
C PHE A 18 5.33 -30.53 -20.07
N GLY A 19 5.29 -31.23 -18.94
CA GLY A 19 5.68 -30.70 -17.63
C GLY A 19 7.18 -30.78 -17.30
N GLY A 20 8.04 -31.08 -18.26
CA GLY A 20 9.46 -31.41 -18.00
C GLY A 20 10.42 -30.25 -17.76
N LYS A 21 10.01 -29.00 -17.96
CA LYS A 21 10.90 -27.85 -17.84
C LYS A 21 11.10 -27.43 -16.37
N ASN A 22 12.36 -27.28 -15.96
CA ASN A 22 12.76 -26.59 -14.73
C ASN A 22 13.23 -25.20 -15.12
N PHE A 23 12.69 -24.16 -14.47
CA PHE A 23 13.10 -22.78 -14.69
C PHE A 23 14.41 -22.50 -13.93
N THR A 24 15.31 -21.76 -14.58
CA THR A 24 16.66 -21.48 -14.04
C THR A 24 16.74 -20.09 -13.39
N SER A 25 15.75 -19.25 -13.66
CA SER A 25 15.65 -17.89 -13.11
C SER A 25 14.19 -17.40 -13.15
N LEU A 26 13.91 -16.36 -12.39
CA LEU A 26 12.62 -15.65 -12.46
C LEU A 26 12.36 -15.12 -13.88
N GLU A 27 13.39 -14.61 -14.56
CA GLU A 27 13.26 -14.15 -15.94
C GLU A 27 12.85 -15.31 -16.87
N ASP A 28 13.48 -16.49 -16.75
CA ASP A 28 13.12 -17.68 -17.53
C ASP A 28 11.69 -18.14 -17.24
N LEU A 29 11.28 -18.16 -15.96
CA LEU A 29 9.90 -18.48 -15.57
C LEU A 29 8.88 -17.55 -16.27
N ILE A 30 9.15 -16.25 -16.32
CA ILE A 30 8.20 -15.27 -16.83
C ILE A 30 8.19 -15.25 -18.35
N THR A 31 9.36 -15.31 -19.00
CA THR A 31 9.49 -15.05 -20.43
C THR A 31 9.36 -16.28 -21.30
N SER A 32 9.53 -17.50 -20.78
CA SER A 32 9.40 -18.70 -21.59
C SER A 32 7.94 -19.09 -21.85
N LYS A 33 7.69 -19.71 -23.00
CA LYS A 33 6.35 -20.23 -23.36
C LYS A 33 5.82 -21.28 -22.39
N GLU A 34 6.72 -22.12 -21.90
CA GLU A 34 6.40 -23.15 -20.92
C GLU A 34 6.16 -22.60 -19.51
N GLY A 35 6.60 -21.35 -19.25
CA GLY A 35 6.35 -20.61 -18.03
C GLY A 35 5.10 -19.76 -18.09
N MET A 36 5.25 -18.45 -17.85
CA MET A 36 4.14 -17.50 -17.87
C MET A 36 3.91 -16.85 -19.24
N GLY A 37 4.75 -17.10 -20.24
CA GLY A 37 4.54 -16.73 -21.63
C GLY A 37 4.75 -15.24 -21.98
N LEU A 38 5.41 -14.44 -21.14
CA LEU A 38 5.71 -13.04 -21.44
C LEU A 38 6.94 -12.90 -22.33
N GLU A 39 6.90 -13.46 -23.55
CA GLU A 39 8.04 -13.44 -24.49
C GLU A 39 8.47 -12.03 -24.88
N THR A 40 7.54 -11.06 -24.87
CA THR A 40 7.75 -9.65 -25.23
C THR A 40 8.16 -8.76 -24.05
N ALA A 41 8.70 -9.34 -22.97
CA ALA A 41 9.15 -8.58 -21.82
C ALA A 41 10.15 -7.48 -22.20
N THR A 42 9.89 -6.24 -21.76
CA THR A 42 10.75 -5.10 -22.03
C THR A 42 12.08 -5.20 -21.27
N PRO A 43 13.12 -4.45 -21.69
CA PRO A 43 14.39 -4.43 -20.97
C PRO A 43 14.22 -4.08 -19.48
N LEU A 44 13.34 -3.13 -19.15
CA LEU A 44 13.10 -2.75 -17.76
C LEU A 44 12.39 -3.85 -16.97
N GLN A 45 11.40 -4.53 -17.56
CA GLN A 45 10.78 -5.69 -16.93
C GLN A 45 11.80 -6.80 -16.65
N ARG A 46 12.64 -7.14 -17.63
CA ARG A 46 13.72 -8.13 -17.46
C ARG A 46 14.71 -7.73 -16.37
N ALA A 47 15.06 -6.44 -16.28
CA ALA A 47 15.92 -5.93 -15.21
C ALA A 47 15.26 -6.10 -13.83
N ILE A 48 13.98 -5.79 -13.69
CA ILE A 48 13.22 -6.02 -12.45
C ILE A 48 13.24 -7.49 -12.05
N PHE A 49 13.04 -8.42 -13.01
CA PHE A 49 13.04 -9.85 -12.74
C PHE A 49 14.41 -10.34 -12.26
N ARG A 50 15.50 -9.87 -12.91
CA ARG A 50 16.86 -10.22 -12.53
C ARG A 50 17.24 -9.68 -11.16
N ILE A 51 16.85 -8.45 -10.85
CA ILE A 51 17.06 -7.83 -9.53
C ILE A 51 16.31 -8.61 -8.45
N ALA A 52 15.03 -8.94 -8.68
CA ALA A 52 14.21 -9.70 -7.75
C ALA A 52 14.76 -11.11 -7.47
N ASP A 53 15.53 -11.68 -8.40
CA ASP A 53 16.19 -12.99 -8.31
C ASP A 53 17.68 -12.88 -7.93
N GLY A 54 18.22 -11.69 -7.67
CA GLY A 54 19.62 -11.46 -7.37
C GLY A 54 20.58 -11.79 -8.51
N LYS A 55 20.10 -11.86 -9.74
CA LYS A 55 20.88 -12.18 -10.93
C LYS A 55 21.56 -10.94 -11.50
N PRO A 56 22.75 -11.09 -12.13
CA PRO A 56 23.42 -9.98 -12.81
C PRO A 56 22.57 -9.45 -13.98
N LEU A 57 22.65 -8.14 -14.22
CA LEU A 57 21.90 -7.50 -15.31
C LEU A 57 22.44 -7.86 -16.70
N GLU A 58 23.69 -8.31 -16.82
CA GLU A 58 24.35 -8.67 -18.08
C GLU A 58 24.27 -7.55 -19.13
N PHE A 59 23.72 -7.84 -20.32
CA PHE A 59 23.54 -6.86 -21.40
C PHE A 59 22.65 -5.68 -21.01
N LEU A 60 21.72 -5.86 -20.04
CA LEU A 60 20.86 -4.80 -19.52
C LEU A 60 21.66 -3.74 -18.73
N GLY A 61 22.86 -4.08 -18.23
CA GLY A 61 23.76 -3.15 -17.55
C GLY A 61 24.23 -1.96 -18.40
N ARG A 62 23.91 -1.91 -19.71
CA ARG A 62 24.20 -0.79 -20.63
C ARG A 62 22.93 -0.04 -21.06
N ASN A 63 21.76 -0.48 -20.61
CA ASN A 63 20.49 0.10 -21.03
C ASN A 63 20.24 1.41 -20.27
N LYS A 64 19.98 2.49 -21.04
CA LYS A 64 19.73 3.83 -20.49
C LYS A 64 18.49 3.89 -19.61
N ASP A 65 17.41 3.26 -20.06
CA ASP A 65 16.12 3.30 -19.36
C ASP A 65 16.19 2.55 -18.03
N VAL A 66 16.97 1.46 -17.98
CA VAL A 66 17.24 0.72 -16.74
C VAL A 66 18.08 1.55 -15.76
N ALA A 67 19.08 2.29 -16.28
CA ALA A 67 19.88 3.19 -15.45
C ALA A 67 19.01 4.29 -14.82
N GLU A 68 18.20 4.94 -15.63
CA GLU A 68 17.29 6.01 -15.21
C GLU A 68 16.26 5.48 -14.18
N ALA A 69 15.68 4.31 -14.44
CA ALA A 69 14.72 3.69 -13.54
C ALA A 69 15.28 3.36 -12.14
N LEU A 70 16.59 3.11 -12.05
CA LEU A 70 17.32 2.88 -10.81
C LEU A 70 17.96 4.15 -10.22
N GLY A 71 17.90 5.27 -10.93
CA GLY A 71 18.60 6.52 -10.56
C GLY A 71 20.13 6.41 -10.63
N LEU A 72 20.66 5.54 -11.48
CA LEU A 72 22.09 5.26 -11.62
C LEU A 72 22.66 5.91 -12.86
N SER A 73 23.95 6.26 -12.82
CA SER A 73 24.71 6.53 -14.03
C SER A 73 24.94 5.21 -14.83
N ARG A 74 25.27 5.33 -16.11
CA ARG A 74 25.59 4.13 -16.91
C ARG A 74 26.78 3.35 -16.37
N GLU A 75 27.76 4.03 -15.81
CA GLU A 75 28.96 3.38 -15.22
C GLU A 75 28.59 2.66 -13.92
N GLN A 76 27.73 3.23 -13.10
CA GLN A 76 27.23 2.59 -11.89
C GLN A 76 26.40 1.36 -12.25
N LEU A 77 25.50 1.44 -13.24
CA LEU A 77 24.69 0.32 -13.68
C LEU A 77 25.53 -0.85 -14.19
N GLN A 78 26.61 -0.60 -14.94
CA GLN A 78 27.51 -1.67 -15.41
C GLN A 78 28.18 -2.43 -14.29
N LYS A 79 28.41 -1.78 -13.14
CA LYS A 79 29.02 -2.37 -11.94
C LYS A 79 27.99 -2.93 -10.97
N PHE A 80 26.71 -2.67 -11.23
CA PHE A 80 25.64 -3.05 -10.32
C PHE A 80 25.44 -4.57 -10.32
N HIS A 81 25.62 -5.17 -9.16
CA HIS A 81 25.33 -6.57 -8.91
C HIS A 81 25.15 -6.80 -7.42
N LEU A 82 24.03 -7.42 -7.04
CA LEU A 82 23.73 -7.72 -5.64
C LEU A 82 24.25 -9.09 -5.21
N GLY A 83 24.28 -10.08 -6.11
CA GLY A 83 24.65 -11.46 -5.83
C GLY A 83 23.55 -12.31 -5.23
N GLU A 84 22.54 -11.68 -4.65
CA GLU A 84 21.36 -12.29 -4.05
C GLU A 84 20.15 -11.36 -4.20
N ALA A 85 18.92 -11.85 -4.00
CA ALA A 85 17.72 -11.04 -4.00
C ALA A 85 17.81 -9.96 -2.89
N PRO A 86 17.38 -8.71 -3.15
CA PRO A 86 17.32 -7.69 -2.12
C PRO A 86 16.30 -8.06 -1.05
N ARG A 87 16.52 -7.64 0.19
CA ARG A 87 15.53 -7.85 1.26
C ARG A 87 14.23 -7.12 0.97
N GLU A 88 14.32 -5.93 0.40
CA GLU A 88 13.16 -5.14 -0.02
C GLU A 88 13.33 -4.65 -1.46
N LEU A 89 12.33 -4.91 -2.29
CA LEU A 89 12.23 -4.42 -3.66
C LEU A 89 11.03 -3.48 -3.78
N VAL A 90 11.30 -2.19 -4.02
CA VAL A 90 10.28 -1.16 -4.23
C VAL A 90 10.18 -0.88 -5.72
N VAL A 91 9.01 -1.14 -6.32
CA VAL A 91 8.74 -0.87 -7.73
C VAL A 91 7.58 0.11 -7.85
N LEU A 92 7.92 1.36 -8.11
CA LEU A 92 6.94 2.39 -8.44
C LEU A 92 6.65 2.34 -9.92
N SER A 93 5.42 2.11 -10.29
CA SER A 93 5.05 2.08 -11.69
C SER A 93 3.64 2.59 -11.92
N GLY A 94 3.39 3.10 -13.12
CA GLY A 94 2.08 3.57 -13.54
C GLY A 94 1.01 2.47 -13.57
N ILE A 95 -0.20 2.83 -13.93
CA ILE A 95 -1.29 1.86 -14.17
C ILE A 95 -1.04 1.08 -15.48
N ARG A 96 -1.65 -0.10 -15.61
CA ARG A 96 -1.55 -0.96 -16.81
C ARG A 96 -0.11 -1.36 -17.20
N THR A 97 0.76 -1.52 -16.21
CA THR A 97 2.17 -1.89 -16.37
C THR A 97 2.47 -3.35 -16.01
N ALA A 98 1.44 -4.17 -15.84
CA ALA A 98 1.52 -5.57 -15.44
C ALA A 98 2.08 -5.79 -14.01
N LYS A 99 1.94 -4.83 -13.09
CA LYS A 99 2.35 -4.95 -11.67
C LYS A 99 1.88 -6.25 -11.01
N SER A 100 0.57 -6.49 -11.06
CA SER A 100 -0.05 -7.67 -10.42
C SER A 100 0.44 -8.98 -11.04
N PHE A 101 0.72 -8.99 -12.34
CA PHE A 101 1.31 -10.15 -13.03
C PHE A 101 2.77 -10.38 -12.58
N MET A 102 3.58 -9.33 -12.45
CA MET A 102 4.95 -9.43 -11.92
C MET A 102 4.94 -9.92 -10.47
N ALA A 103 4.03 -9.41 -9.64
CA ALA A 103 3.87 -9.86 -8.27
C ALA A 103 3.50 -11.35 -8.19
N ALA A 104 2.61 -11.82 -9.05
CA ALA A 104 2.24 -13.23 -9.14
C ALA A 104 3.44 -14.10 -9.52
N ALA A 105 4.26 -13.66 -10.47
CA ALA A 105 5.46 -14.35 -10.89
C ALA A 105 6.50 -14.45 -9.76
N ILE A 106 6.74 -13.35 -9.05
CA ILE A 106 7.65 -13.34 -7.90
C ILE A 106 7.15 -14.28 -6.80
N ALA A 107 5.84 -14.35 -6.55
CA ALA A 107 5.25 -15.26 -5.57
C ALA A 107 5.46 -16.74 -5.97
N ILE A 108 5.26 -17.09 -7.26
CA ILE A 108 5.56 -18.45 -7.75
C ILE A 108 7.04 -18.75 -7.58
N TRP A 109 7.93 -17.85 -8.00
CA TRP A 109 9.38 -18.03 -7.92
C TRP A 109 9.86 -18.19 -6.48
N ALA A 110 9.41 -17.31 -5.58
CA ALA A 110 9.74 -17.38 -4.16
C ALA A 110 9.30 -18.72 -3.53
N SER A 111 8.15 -19.27 -3.93
CA SER A 111 7.70 -20.57 -3.46
C SER A 111 8.58 -21.73 -3.91
N GLN A 112 9.42 -21.52 -4.93
CA GLN A 112 10.33 -22.54 -5.48
C GLN A 112 11.78 -22.37 -5.01
N THR A 113 12.15 -21.20 -4.49
CA THR A 113 13.53 -20.81 -4.20
C THR A 113 13.79 -20.43 -2.75
N CYS A 114 12.77 -20.23 -1.93
CA CYS A 114 12.95 -19.92 -0.52
C CYS A 114 13.66 -21.08 0.22
N ASP A 115 14.55 -20.74 1.13
CA ASP A 115 15.24 -21.75 1.93
C ASP A 115 14.29 -22.35 2.97
N VAL A 116 14.01 -23.64 2.83
CA VAL A 116 13.12 -24.41 3.71
C VAL A 116 13.86 -25.44 4.58
N ASP A 117 15.19 -25.47 4.53
CA ASP A 117 15.98 -26.53 5.14
C ASP A 117 15.90 -26.51 6.68
N HIS A 118 15.76 -25.32 7.25
CA HIS A 118 15.64 -25.11 8.70
C HIS A 118 14.26 -25.37 9.27
N LEU A 119 13.25 -25.60 8.40
CA LEU A 119 11.87 -25.79 8.85
C LEU A 119 11.63 -27.19 9.40
N ARG A 120 10.90 -27.28 10.52
CA ARG A 120 10.50 -28.54 11.13
C ARG A 120 9.38 -29.20 10.35
N ALA A 121 9.15 -30.49 10.60
CA ALA A 121 7.98 -31.20 10.07
C ALA A 121 6.68 -30.51 10.55
N GLY A 122 5.77 -30.22 9.61
CA GLY A 122 4.51 -29.51 9.88
C GLY A 122 4.58 -28.00 9.77
N GLU A 123 5.77 -27.39 9.70
CA GLU A 123 5.88 -25.96 9.39
C GLU A 123 5.73 -25.73 7.89
N ILE A 124 4.71 -24.98 7.52
CA ILE A 124 4.40 -24.60 6.12
C ILE A 124 4.67 -23.12 5.97
N PRO A 125 5.73 -22.72 5.24
CA PRO A 125 6.02 -21.33 4.99
C PRO A 125 4.97 -20.72 4.07
N ARG A 126 4.80 -19.40 4.16
CA ARG A 126 3.79 -18.67 3.41
C ARG A 126 4.41 -17.52 2.62
N TYR A 127 4.04 -17.40 1.37
CA TYR A 127 4.12 -16.14 0.63
C TYR A 127 2.81 -15.38 0.79
N SER A 128 2.86 -14.15 1.27
CA SER A 128 1.65 -13.36 1.54
C SER A 128 1.45 -12.30 0.45
N ILE A 129 0.20 -12.13 0.00
CA ILE A 129 -0.22 -11.06 -0.90
C ILE A 129 -1.13 -10.14 -0.11
N VAL A 130 -0.68 -8.91 0.13
CA VAL A 130 -1.38 -7.90 0.91
C VAL A 130 -1.74 -6.74 -0.02
N SER A 131 -2.97 -6.30 -0.02
CA SER A 131 -3.43 -5.12 -0.75
C SER A 131 -4.44 -4.34 0.08
N LEU A 132 -4.84 -3.17 -0.36
CA LEU A 132 -5.78 -2.27 0.36
C LEU A 132 -7.10 -2.95 0.73
N ASN A 133 -7.56 -3.86 -0.13
CA ASN A 133 -8.70 -4.72 0.14
C ASN A 133 -8.50 -6.12 -0.48
N LYS A 134 -9.40 -7.06 -0.14
CA LYS A 134 -9.32 -8.43 -0.64
C LYS A 134 -9.49 -8.54 -2.15
N ASP A 135 -10.34 -7.73 -2.75
CA ASP A 135 -10.65 -7.80 -4.18
C ASP A 135 -9.42 -7.43 -5.01
N LEU A 136 -8.68 -6.38 -4.60
CA LEU A 136 -7.41 -6.02 -5.22
C LEU A 136 -6.35 -7.11 -5.05
N ALA A 137 -6.24 -7.70 -3.87
CA ALA A 137 -5.30 -8.79 -3.64
C ALA A 137 -5.64 -10.05 -4.47
N HIS A 138 -6.93 -10.30 -4.72
CA HIS A 138 -7.38 -11.39 -5.59
C HIS A 138 -6.97 -11.16 -7.05
N VAL A 139 -6.78 -9.92 -7.52
CA VAL A 139 -6.25 -9.69 -8.87
C VAL A 139 -4.88 -10.33 -9.05
N VAL A 140 -3.99 -10.21 -8.06
CA VAL A 140 -2.67 -10.85 -8.08
C VAL A 140 -2.82 -12.38 -8.04
N LEU A 141 -3.69 -12.89 -7.18
CA LEU A 141 -3.95 -14.34 -7.09
C LEU A 141 -4.56 -14.89 -8.39
N ASN A 142 -5.43 -14.15 -9.05
CA ASN A 142 -6.03 -14.54 -10.33
C ASN A 142 -4.98 -14.62 -11.45
N HIS A 143 -4.04 -13.67 -11.51
CA HIS A 143 -2.90 -13.77 -12.44
C HIS A 143 -2.03 -14.98 -12.14
N LEU A 144 -1.76 -15.26 -10.87
CA LEU A 144 -1.00 -16.43 -10.45
C LEU A 144 -1.70 -17.73 -10.86
N MET A 145 -2.97 -17.88 -10.53
CA MET A 145 -3.75 -19.08 -10.85
C MET A 145 -3.91 -19.27 -12.36
N GLY A 146 -4.22 -18.18 -13.07
CA GLY A 146 -4.33 -18.21 -14.53
C GLY A 146 -3.03 -18.67 -15.20
N SER A 147 -1.88 -18.17 -14.74
CA SER A 147 -0.57 -18.57 -15.24
C SER A 147 -0.25 -20.03 -14.95
N ILE A 148 -0.54 -20.50 -13.73
CA ILE A 148 -0.33 -21.89 -13.34
C ILE A 148 -1.17 -22.84 -14.20
N LEU A 149 -2.44 -22.51 -14.43
CA LEU A 149 -3.34 -23.36 -15.20
C LEU A 149 -3.05 -23.34 -16.70
N ALA A 150 -2.54 -22.23 -17.22
CA ALA A 150 -2.16 -22.11 -18.62
C ALA A 150 -0.86 -22.87 -18.96
N SER A 151 -0.03 -23.18 -17.95
CA SER A 151 1.27 -23.83 -18.15
C SER A 151 1.32 -25.23 -17.51
N PRO A 152 1.55 -26.28 -18.31
CA PRO A 152 1.76 -27.64 -17.77
C PRO A 152 2.95 -27.73 -16.82
N ALA A 153 4.01 -26.97 -17.10
CA ALA A 153 5.19 -26.93 -16.25
C ALA A 153 4.89 -26.33 -14.88
N LEU A 154 3.98 -25.35 -14.80
CA LEU A 154 3.55 -24.73 -13.54
C LEU A 154 2.46 -25.53 -12.84
N THR A 155 1.53 -26.15 -13.59
CA THR A 155 0.46 -26.98 -13.00
C THR A 155 1.01 -28.12 -12.16
N ARG A 156 2.14 -28.72 -12.53
CA ARG A 156 2.79 -29.79 -11.75
C ARG A 156 3.29 -29.33 -10.38
N LEU A 157 3.48 -28.00 -10.20
CA LEU A 157 3.90 -27.43 -8.92
C LEU A 157 2.77 -27.43 -7.87
N ILE A 158 1.52 -27.62 -8.28
CA ILE A 158 0.41 -27.67 -7.35
C ILE A 158 0.59 -28.85 -6.40
N TYR A 159 0.63 -28.56 -5.10
CA TYR A 159 0.85 -29.59 -4.06
C TYR A 159 -0.36 -30.51 -3.92
N ASP A 160 -1.57 -29.93 -3.88
CA ASP A 160 -2.84 -30.65 -3.80
C ASP A 160 -3.67 -30.42 -5.07
N GLN A 161 -3.77 -31.45 -5.89
CA GLN A 161 -4.53 -31.39 -7.16
C GLN A 161 -6.04 -31.23 -6.94
N ASN A 162 -6.60 -31.61 -5.78
CA ASN A 162 -8.01 -31.39 -5.47
C ASN A 162 -8.33 -29.89 -5.33
N SER A 163 -7.39 -29.09 -4.86
CA SER A 163 -7.54 -27.62 -4.78
C SER A 163 -7.60 -26.98 -6.17
N ALA A 164 -6.79 -27.45 -7.11
CA ALA A 164 -6.81 -27.01 -8.51
C ALA A 164 -8.14 -27.37 -9.21
N LYS A 165 -8.65 -28.58 -8.95
CA LYS A 165 -9.92 -29.03 -9.53
C LYS A 165 -11.11 -28.21 -9.06
N LYS A 166 -11.20 -27.90 -7.76
CA LYS A 166 -12.25 -27.02 -7.21
C LYS A 166 -12.25 -25.64 -7.85
N TRP A 167 -11.08 -25.12 -8.19
CA TRP A 167 -10.95 -23.82 -8.85
C TRP A 167 -11.39 -23.86 -10.30
N LEU A 168 -11.04 -24.93 -11.05
CA LEU A 168 -11.47 -25.18 -12.42
C LEU A 168 -12.99 -25.39 -12.53
N ASP A 169 -13.56 -26.17 -11.61
CA ASP A 169 -14.99 -26.54 -11.65
C ASP A 169 -15.91 -25.35 -11.32
N ASN A 170 -15.48 -24.40 -10.51
CA ASN A 170 -16.34 -23.30 -10.04
C ASN A 170 -16.20 -22.00 -10.85
N GLY A 171 -15.27 -21.90 -11.79
CA GLY A 171 -15.06 -20.72 -12.65
C GLY A 171 -14.78 -19.41 -11.88
N ARG A 172 -14.62 -19.51 -10.55
CA ARG A 172 -14.30 -18.38 -9.65
C ARG A 172 -13.33 -18.84 -8.59
N PRO A 173 -12.28 -18.08 -8.30
CA PRO A 173 -11.38 -18.35 -7.18
C PRO A 173 -12.12 -18.09 -5.87
N GLY A 174 -12.76 -19.09 -5.31
CA GLY A 174 -13.29 -19.05 -3.94
C GLY A 174 -12.25 -19.26 -2.87
N ALA A 175 -11.00 -19.57 -3.26
CA ALA A 175 -9.91 -19.83 -2.35
C ALA A 175 -9.00 -18.59 -2.22
N ASP A 176 -8.76 -18.13 -0.99
CA ASP A 176 -7.80 -17.08 -0.67
C ASP A 176 -6.33 -17.56 -0.79
N ALA A 177 -6.09 -18.84 -1.10
CA ALA A 177 -4.78 -19.46 -1.09
C ALA A 177 -4.61 -20.61 -2.08
N ILE A 178 -3.37 -20.82 -2.49
CA ILE A 178 -2.90 -22.02 -3.20
C ILE A 178 -1.66 -22.57 -2.49
N VAL A 179 -1.47 -23.88 -2.53
CA VAL A 179 -0.27 -24.53 -2.02
C VAL A 179 0.53 -25.10 -3.19
N LEU A 180 1.77 -24.67 -3.31
CA LEU A 180 2.71 -25.16 -4.31
C LEU A 180 3.71 -26.12 -3.67
N ARG A 181 4.25 -27.03 -4.48
CA ARG A 181 5.29 -27.96 -4.09
C ARG A 181 6.68 -27.33 -4.32
N HIS A 182 7.41 -27.12 -3.26
CA HIS A 182 8.82 -26.74 -3.32
C HIS A 182 9.68 -27.89 -3.91
N PRO A 183 10.83 -27.63 -4.54
CA PRO A 183 11.74 -28.68 -5.05
C PRO A 183 12.15 -29.73 -4.01
N SER A 184 12.24 -29.36 -2.73
CA SER A 184 12.47 -30.29 -1.61
C SER A 184 11.28 -31.23 -1.31
N GLY A 185 10.14 -31.06 -2.01
CA GLY A 185 8.89 -31.78 -1.77
C GLY A 185 8.00 -31.17 -0.70
N ARG A 186 8.42 -30.13 0.01
CA ARG A 186 7.63 -29.44 1.03
C ARG A 186 6.53 -28.59 0.41
N PRO A 187 5.38 -28.39 1.12
CA PRO A 187 4.37 -27.42 0.72
C PRO A 187 4.82 -26.01 1.05
N VAL A 188 4.52 -25.06 0.14
CA VAL A 188 4.60 -23.60 0.37
C VAL A 188 3.25 -23.00 0.04
N GLU A 189 2.65 -22.28 0.98
CA GLU A 189 1.36 -21.63 0.79
C GLU A 189 1.54 -20.24 0.20
N ILE A 190 0.81 -19.88 -0.86
CA ILE A 190 0.66 -18.50 -1.34
C ILE A 190 -0.74 -18.05 -0.97
N LYS A 191 -0.88 -16.96 -0.21
CA LYS A 191 -2.17 -16.56 0.37
C LYS A 191 -2.42 -15.07 0.27
N VAL A 192 -3.65 -14.71 -0.12
CA VAL A 192 -4.19 -13.37 0.02
C VAL A 192 -4.49 -13.07 1.48
N VAL A 193 -3.96 -11.97 1.97
CA VAL A 193 -4.12 -11.52 3.35
C VAL A 193 -4.86 -10.17 3.35
N SER A 194 -5.95 -10.08 4.12
CA SER A 194 -6.68 -8.83 4.27
C SER A 194 -5.84 -7.80 5.01
N GLY A 195 -5.77 -6.58 4.46
CA GLY A 195 -5.01 -5.48 5.02
C GLY A 195 -5.37 -5.10 6.44
N LYS A 196 -6.66 -5.14 6.80
CA LYS A 196 -7.14 -4.83 8.16
C LYS A 196 -6.65 -5.78 9.26
N ARG A 197 -6.09 -6.95 8.88
CA ARG A 197 -5.53 -7.95 9.79
C ARG A 197 -4.10 -8.35 9.41
N ALA A 198 -3.45 -7.57 8.55
CA ALA A 198 -2.17 -7.96 7.97
C ALA A 198 -1.11 -8.25 9.04
N GLY A 199 -0.96 -7.41 10.04
CA GLY A 199 0.00 -7.63 11.12
C GLY A 199 -0.20 -8.98 11.80
N ALA A 200 -1.39 -9.29 12.31
CA ALA A 200 -1.69 -10.53 13.01
C ALA A 200 -1.56 -11.77 12.11
N SER A 201 -1.96 -11.67 10.84
CA SER A 201 -1.88 -12.79 9.90
C SER A 201 -0.46 -13.06 9.42
N LEU A 202 0.39 -12.03 9.37
CA LEU A 202 1.78 -12.13 8.93
C LEU A 202 2.69 -12.72 10.01
N VAL A 203 2.37 -12.55 11.30
CA VAL A 203 3.17 -13.08 12.41
C VAL A 203 3.03 -14.58 12.66
N ALA A 204 2.05 -15.25 12.07
CA ALA A 204 1.71 -16.62 12.42
C ALA A 204 2.60 -17.70 11.80
N ARG A 205 3.43 -17.39 10.80
CA ARG A 205 4.22 -18.37 10.02
C ARG A 205 5.54 -17.80 9.53
N TRP A 206 6.46 -18.69 9.17
CA TRP A 206 7.63 -18.34 8.37
C TRP A 206 7.22 -17.73 7.04
N SER A 207 7.90 -16.70 6.62
CA SER A 207 7.58 -15.97 5.41
C SER A 207 8.54 -16.34 4.27
N ALA A 208 7.99 -16.95 3.22
CA ALA A 208 8.68 -17.15 1.95
C ALA A 208 8.77 -15.87 1.11
N GLY A 209 8.22 -14.76 1.61
CA GLY A 209 8.15 -13.44 1.00
C GLY A 209 6.78 -12.81 1.17
N VAL A 210 6.69 -11.54 0.85
CA VAL A 210 5.42 -10.80 0.87
C VAL A 210 5.39 -9.77 -0.26
N THR A 211 4.25 -9.64 -0.91
CA THR A 211 3.95 -8.50 -1.78
C THR A 211 2.94 -7.59 -1.11
N PHE A 212 3.30 -6.31 -0.97
CA PHE A 212 2.37 -5.22 -0.67
C PHE A 212 1.98 -4.54 -1.98
N ASP A 213 0.79 -4.85 -2.47
CA ASP A 213 0.23 -4.27 -3.70
C ASP A 213 -0.49 -2.97 -3.37
N GLU A 214 -0.27 -1.92 -4.16
CA GLU A 214 -0.64 -0.53 -3.88
C GLU A 214 0.03 0.03 -2.60
N ALA A 215 1.28 -0.38 -2.34
CA ALA A 215 2.05 0.02 -1.16
C ALA A 215 2.16 1.54 -0.92
N PRO A 216 2.28 2.42 -1.94
CA PRO A 216 2.31 3.87 -1.71
C PRO A 216 1.05 4.42 -1.03
N ARG A 217 -0.08 3.72 -1.12
CA ARG A 217 -1.35 4.09 -0.49
C ARG A 217 -1.52 3.52 0.92
N MET A 218 -0.58 2.70 1.39
CA MET A 218 -0.56 2.13 2.74
C MET A 218 0.19 3.04 3.71
N ALA A 219 -0.09 4.34 3.66
CA ALA A 219 0.63 5.36 4.42
C ALA A 219 -0.04 5.70 5.77
N GLY A 220 -1.08 4.95 6.16
CA GLY A 220 -2.00 5.40 7.18
C GLY A 220 -1.59 5.10 8.61
N GLN A 221 -1.86 6.07 9.45
CA GLN A 221 -2.12 5.89 10.87
C GLN A 221 -3.63 5.65 11.11
N ASP A 222 -4.46 5.79 10.07
CA ASP A 222 -5.90 5.60 10.14
C ASP A 222 -6.29 4.12 10.11
N ALA A 223 -7.31 3.74 10.89
CA ALA A 223 -7.81 2.36 11.02
C ALA A 223 -8.33 1.74 9.71
N ALA A 224 -8.68 2.57 8.75
CA ALA A 224 -9.16 2.14 7.45
C ALA A 224 -8.02 1.74 6.50
N VAL A 225 -6.78 2.15 6.80
CA VAL A 225 -5.60 1.97 5.95
C VAL A 225 -4.59 1.06 6.65
N ILE A 226 -3.93 0.22 5.87
CA ILE A 226 -2.88 -0.66 6.38
C ILE A 226 -1.70 0.21 6.81
N ASN A 227 -1.23 0.03 8.04
CA ASN A 227 0.05 0.57 8.45
C ASN A 227 1.16 -0.30 7.83
N LEU A 228 1.83 0.25 6.82
CA LEU A 228 2.86 -0.45 6.08
C LEU A 228 4.08 -0.77 6.96
N ASP A 229 4.49 0.16 7.82
CA ASP A 229 5.68 -0.03 8.67
C ASP A 229 5.45 -1.14 9.71
N ASP A 230 4.29 -1.17 10.38
CA ASP A 230 3.93 -2.25 11.30
C ASP A 230 3.86 -3.60 10.57
N SER A 231 3.28 -3.62 9.38
CA SER A 231 3.15 -4.83 8.58
C SER A 231 4.51 -5.36 8.10
N ARG A 232 5.41 -4.47 7.70
CA ARG A 232 6.80 -4.81 7.33
C ARG A 232 7.57 -5.33 8.55
N ALA A 233 7.51 -4.62 9.69
CA ALA A 233 8.16 -5.04 10.93
C ALA A 233 7.70 -6.44 11.37
N ALA A 234 6.41 -6.76 11.21
CA ALA A 234 5.85 -8.06 11.51
C ALA A 234 6.45 -9.20 10.64
N VAL A 235 6.87 -8.89 9.42
CA VAL A 235 7.42 -9.86 8.45
C VAL A 235 8.92 -10.03 8.58
N VAL A 236 9.67 -8.93 8.77
CA VAL A 236 11.15 -8.92 8.72
C VAL A 236 11.79 -9.99 9.60
N GLY A 237 11.31 -10.16 10.83
CA GLY A 237 11.83 -11.17 11.76
C GLY A 237 11.48 -12.63 11.42
N ARG A 238 10.69 -12.87 10.36
CA ARG A 238 10.18 -14.18 9.94
C ARG A 238 10.51 -14.54 8.51
N LEU A 239 11.20 -13.65 7.80
CA LEU A 239 11.66 -13.92 6.44
C LEU A 239 12.62 -15.09 6.44
N LEU A 240 12.36 -16.06 5.58
CA LEU A 240 13.32 -17.12 5.27
C LEU A 240 14.53 -16.54 4.52
N PRO A 241 15.71 -17.18 4.61
CA PRO A 241 16.86 -16.78 3.81
C PRO A 241 16.50 -16.71 2.31
N GLY A 242 16.93 -15.65 1.64
CA GLY A 242 16.61 -15.40 0.23
C GLY A 242 15.20 -14.89 -0.06
N ALA A 243 14.32 -14.77 0.95
CA ALA A 243 13.00 -14.20 0.79
C ALA A 243 13.04 -12.67 0.71
N CYS A 244 12.14 -12.09 -0.11
CA CYS A 244 12.08 -10.65 -0.38
C CYS A 244 10.72 -10.06 0.03
N ILE A 245 10.73 -8.82 0.52
CA ILE A 245 9.56 -7.96 0.67
C ILE A 245 9.44 -7.13 -0.60
N VAL A 246 8.34 -7.29 -1.32
CA VAL A 246 8.06 -6.57 -2.57
C VAL A 246 6.99 -5.51 -2.30
N LEU A 247 7.33 -4.26 -2.57
CA LEU A 247 6.44 -3.11 -2.45
C LEU A 247 6.16 -2.58 -3.85
N ILE A 248 4.95 -2.76 -4.34
CA ILE A 248 4.55 -2.31 -5.68
C ILE A 248 3.36 -1.37 -5.60
N GLY A 249 3.27 -0.45 -6.53
CA GLY A 249 2.11 0.44 -6.63
C GLY A 249 2.39 1.66 -7.48
N SER A 250 1.33 2.44 -7.74
CA SER A 250 1.46 3.75 -8.36
C SER A 250 1.75 4.80 -7.28
N PRO A 251 2.68 5.73 -7.53
CA PRO A 251 2.88 6.87 -6.64
C PRO A 251 1.57 7.61 -6.39
N TRP A 252 1.46 8.16 -5.23
CA TRP A 252 0.30 8.94 -4.84
C TRP A 252 0.75 10.30 -4.30
N ALA A 253 0.57 10.58 -3.03
CA ALA A 253 1.05 11.80 -2.40
C ALA A 253 2.54 11.67 -2.03
N PRO A 254 3.33 12.77 -2.01
CA PRO A 254 4.72 12.78 -1.59
C PRO A 254 4.83 12.65 -0.06
N MET A 255 4.30 11.58 0.48
CA MET A 255 4.24 11.28 1.91
C MET A 255 4.21 9.78 2.18
N GLY A 256 4.45 9.41 3.43
CA GLY A 256 4.36 8.03 3.91
C GLY A 256 5.62 7.20 3.67
N PRO A 257 5.61 5.94 4.15
CA PRO A 257 6.82 5.12 4.20
C PRO A 257 7.48 4.89 2.84
N VAL A 258 6.68 4.63 1.79
CA VAL A 258 7.24 4.38 0.46
C VAL A 258 7.89 5.63 -0.13
N TYR A 259 7.29 6.81 0.08
CA TYR A 259 7.91 8.06 -0.34
C TYR A 259 9.26 8.30 0.35
N SER A 260 9.33 8.10 1.66
CA SER A 260 10.59 8.21 2.42
C SER A 260 11.65 7.22 1.89
N MET A 261 11.25 5.97 1.61
CA MET A 261 12.16 4.97 1.02
C MET A 261 12.73 5.42 -0.34
N VAL A 262 11.92 6.09 -1.16
CA VAL A 262 12.37 6.61 -2.45
C VAL A 262 13.36 7.75 -2.25
N GLN A 263 13.07 8.69 -1.36
CA GLN A 263 13.98 9.81 -1.08
C GLN A 263 15.34 9.34 -0.54
N GLU A 264 15.35 8.28 0.27
CA GLU A 264 16.57 7.78 0.91
C GLU A 264 17.39 6.84 0.02
N HIS A 265 16.73 6.05 -0.85
CA HIS A 265 17.37 4.92 -1.52
C HIS A 265 17.37 4.98 -3.05
N MET A 266 16.65 5.92 -3.68
CA MET A 266 16.71 6.08 -5.13
C MET A 266 18.15 6.46 -5.55
N GLY A 267 18.71 5.75 -6.52
CA GLY A 267 20.09 5.94 -6.92
C GLY A 267 21.16 5.32 -6.01
N ASN A 268 20.74 4.64 -4.94
CA ASN A 268 21.64 3.94 -4.02
C ASN A 268 21.17 2.49 -3.72
N PRO A 269 21.00 1.66 -4.76
CA PRO A 269 20.53 0.28 -4.58
C PRO A 269 21.56 -0.57 -3.85
N ASN A 270 21.11 -1.36 -2.87
CA ASN A 270 21.94 -2.26 -2.10
C ASN A 270 21.15 -3.54 -1.71
N ARG A 271 21.77 -4.45 -0.97
CA ARG A 271 21.14 -5.73 -0.55
C ARG A 271 19.95 -5.53 0.38
N GLU A 272 19.92 -4.45 1.15
CA GLU A 272 18.78 -4.17 2.03
C GLU A 272 17.59 -3.66 1.23
N ARG A 273 17.84 -2.76 0.24
CA ARG A 273 16.75 -2.18 -0.53
C ARG A 273 17.17 -1.76 -1.93
N VAL A 274 16.30 -2.06 -2.88
CA VAL A 274 16.35 -1.54 -4.25
C VAL A 274 15.06 -0.80 -4.55
N VAL A 275 15.18 0.43 -5.02
CA VAL A 275 14.06 1.27 -5.47
C VAL A 275 14.13 1.44 -6.99
N ILE A 276 13.04 1.17 -7.66
CA ILE A 276 12.90 1.27 -9.11
C ILE A 276 11.70 2.15 -9.44
N LYS A 277 11.93 3.23 -10.18
CA LYS A 277 10.88 4.04 -10.78
C LYS A 277 10.68 3.62 -12.23
N ALA A 278 9.52 3.05 -12.53
CA ALA A 278 9.25 2.37 -13.79
C ALA A 278 8.06 3.02 -14.54
N PRO A 279 8.30 4.03 -15.39
CA PRO A 279 7.28 4.66 -16.22
C PRO A 279 6.52 3.66 -17.09
N GLY A 280 5.24 3.94 -17.31
CA GLY A 280 4.34 3.10 -18.11
C GLY A 280 4.86 2.75 -19.51
N PRO A 281 5.34 3.71 -20.32
CA PRO A 281 5.88 3.44 -21.63
C PRO A 281 7.08 2.49 -21.67
N LEU A 282 7.88 2.44 -20.58
CA LEU A 282 9.02 1.53 -20.48
C LEU A 282 8.63 0.11 -20.06
N LEU A 283 7.50 -0.04 -19.35
CA LEU A 283 6.99 -1.34 -18.93
C LEU A 283 5.98 -1.93 -19.91
N ASN A 284 5.13 -1.12 -20.53
CA ASN A 284 4.08 -1.58 -21.43
C ASN A 284 3.90 -0.60 -22.60
N PRO A 285 4.84 -0.54 -23.55
CA PRO A 285 4.77 0.34 -24.72
C PRO A 285 3.58 0.05 -25.64
N TYR A 286 3.04 -1.18 -25.60
CA TYR A 286 1.84 -1.54 -26.39
C TYR A 286 0.57 -0.86 -25.89
N TRP A 287 0.47 -0.63 -24.60
CA TRP A 287 -0.65 0.10 -24.00
C TRP A 287 -0.39 1.59 -23.97
N TRP A 288 0.80 2.00 -23.54
CA TRP A 288 1.19 3.40 -23.39
C TRP A 288 1.87 3.91 -24.66
N THR A 289 1.08 3.99 -25.75
CA THR A 289 1.53 4.62 -27.00
C THR A 289 1.67 6.13 -26.82
N GLU A 290 2.47 6.78 -27.67
CA GLU A 290 2.66 8.23 -27.66
C GLU A 290 1.32 8.98 -27.72
N GLU A 291 0.41 8.54 -28.60
CA GLU A 291 -0.93 9.12 -28.73
C GLU A 291 -1.73 9.07 -27.43
N ARG A 292 -1.72 7.92 -26.73
CA ARG A 292 -2.40 7.79 -25.43
C ARG A 292 -1.78 8.65 -24.36
N CYS A 293 -0.47 8.72 -24.30
CA CYS A 293 0.26 9.55 -23.38
C CYS A 293 -0.08 11.03 -23.59
N GLU A 294 -0.02 11.53 -24.82
CA GLU A 294 -0.37 12.92 -25.13
C GLU A 294 -1.84 13.25 -24.87
N ARG A 295 -2.75 12.32 -25.16
CA ARG A 295 -4.17 12.49 -24.85
C ARG A 295 -4.42 12.62 -23.34
N LEU A 296 -3.82 11.74 -22.52
CA LEU A 296 -3.97 11.80 -21.07
C LEU A 296 -3.30 13.04 -20.49
N LYS A 297 -2.10 13.38 -20.97
CA LYS A 297 -1.36 14.58 -20.58
C LYS A 297 -2.16 15.87 -20.79
N LYS A 298 -2.94 15.95 -21.87
CA LYS A 298 -3.82 17.09 -22.16
C LYS A 298 -5.09 17.08 -21.31
N ALA A 299 -5.67 15.90 -21.06
CA ALA A 299 -6.92 15.76 -20.33
C ALA A 299 -6.74 15.89 -18.82
N ASP A 300 -5.69 15.31 -18.28
CA ASP A 300 -5.35 15.29 -16.86
C ASP A 300 -3.83 15.18 -16.68
N PRO A 301 -3.12 16.32 -16.60
CA PRO A 301 -1.66 16.35 -16.43
C PRO A 301 -1.20 15.66 -15.14
N THR A 302 -2.00 15.73 -14.07
CA THR A 302 -1.69 15.12 -12.77
C THR A 302 -1.76 13.61 -12.85
N ALA A 303 -2.86 13.06 -13.38
CA ALA A 303 -2.98 11.62 -13.63
C ALA A 303 -1.89 11.12 -14.61
N TYR A 304 -1.51 11.90 -15.61
CA TYR A 304 -0.39 11.55 -16.49
C TYR A 304 0.93 11.38 -15.71
N ARG A 305 1.23 12.30 -14.79
CA ARG A 305 2.45 12.22 -13.98
C ARG A 305 2.43 11.03 -13.01
N THR A 306 1.32 10.80 -12.32
CA THR A 306 1.19 9.70 -11.36
C THR A 306 1.02 8.35 -12.03
N ASP A 307 0.06 8.24 -12.94
CA ASP A 307 -0.41 6.97 -13.49
C ASP A 307 0.41 6.48 -14.69
N VAL A 308 1.15 7.37 -15.36
CA VAL A 308 2.01 7.01 -16.50
C VAL A 308 3.48 7.14 -16.14
N LEU A 309 3.91 8.31 -15.63
CA LEU A 309 5.33 8.57 -15.38
C LEU A 309 5.83 8.02 -14.04
N ALA A 310 4.93 7.48 -13.22
CA ALA A 310 5.24 6.98 -11.88
C ALA A 310 5.92 8.05 -11.00
N GLU A 311 5.39 9.27 -11.00
CA GLU A 311 5.87 10.39 -10.21
C GLU A 311 4.99 10.59 -8.97
N PHE A 312 5.63 10.89 -7.84
CA PHE A 312 4.92 11.54 -6.74
C PHE A 312 4.65 12.98 -7.18
N VAL A 313 3.41 13.36 -7.12
CA VAL A 313 2.99 14.72 -7.46
C VAL A 313 2.52 15.36 -6.18
N ASP A 314 3.06 16.53 -5.86
CA ASP A 314 2.44 17.37 -4.85
C ASP A 314 0.99 17.56 -5.26
N ILE A 315 0.12 17.29 -4.32
CA ILE A 315 -1.31 17.43 -4.56
C ILE A 315 -1.59 18.94 -4.58
N GLU A 316 -1.20 19.60 -5.67
CA GLU A 316 -1.64 20.97 -5.96
C GLU A 316 -3.17 21.09 -6.03
N GLU A 317 -3.86 19.94 -6.12
CA GLU A 317 -5.31 19.81 -6.11
C GLU A 317 -5.91 19.52 -4.73
N SER A 318 -5.16 19.53 -3.65
CA SER A 318 -5.78 19.68 -2.34
C SER A 318 -6.49 21.01 -2.33
N LEU A 319 -7.77 21.00 -1.98
CA LEU A 319 -8.61 22.22 -1.89
C LEU A 319 -7.94 23.33 -1.09
N LEU A 320 -7.02 23.00 -0.20
CA LEU A 320 -6.44 23.90 0.79
C LEU A 320 -4.92 24.05 0.71
N SER A 321 -4.17 23.13 0.10
CA SER A 321 -2.69 23.06 0.17
C SER A 321 -1.98 24.38 -0.13
N GLN A 322 -2.40 25.08 -1.19
CA GLN A 322 -1.77 26.33 -1.62
C GLN A 322 -1.94 27.48 -0.62
N TYR A 323 -2.87 27.38 0.33
CA TYR A 323 -3.16 28.42 1.31
C TYR A 323 -2.57 28.13 2.68
N LEU A 324 -2.14 26.90 2.96
CA LEU A 324 -1.76 26.47 4.30
C LEU A 324 -0.55 27.22 4.84
N ASP A 325 0.48 27.40 4.00
CA ASP A 325 1.72 28.08 4.44
C ASP A 325 1.45 29.53 4.83
N SER A 326 0.61 30.24 4.07
CA SER A 326 0.23 31.63 4.38
C SER A 326 -0.77 31.75 5.52
N SER A 327 -1.47 30.66 5.85
CA SER A 327 -2.46 30.64 6.95
C SER A 327 -1.88 30.08 8.25
N THR A 328 -0.66 29.54 8.23
CA THR A 328 -0.01 28.95 9.42
C THR A 328 0.76 30.04 10.18
N ARG A 329 0.42 30.20 11.47
CA ARG A 329 1.16 31.10 12.37
C ARG A 329 2.36 30.38 13.01
N GLU A 330 3.17 31.12 13.77
CA GLU A 330 4.34 30.56 14.47
C GLU A 330 3.95 29.88 15.80
N GLU A 331 2.93 30.39 16.50
CA GLU A 331 2.56 29.89 17.83
C GLU A 331 1.68 28.64 17.72
N MET A 332 2.04 27.58 18.44
CA MET A 332 1.25 26.33 18.51
C MET A 332 -0.09 26.53 19.19
N VAL A 333 -0.13 27.26 20.29
CA VAL A 333 -1.32 27.48 21.13
C VAL A 333 -1.49 28.96 21.40
N LEU A 334 -2.66 29.51 21.13
CA LEU A 334 -3.01 30.87 21.59
C LEU A 334 -3.68 30.80 22.95
N ALA A 335 -3.22 31.64 23.86
CA ALA A 335 -3.88 31.79 25.17
C ALA A 335 -5.30 32.37 24.99
N PRO A 336 -6.26 31.99 25.84
CA PRO A 336 -7.57 32.62 25.85
C PRO A 336 -7.46 34.14 26.13
N ALA A 337 -8.20 34.91 25.34
CA ALA A 337 -8.25 36.37 25.48
C ALA A 337 -9.56 36.81 26.15
N GLU A 338 -9.50 37.88 26.96
CA GLU A 338 -10.68 38.45 27.55
C GLU A 338 -11.67 38.97 26.50
N ASN A 339 -12.96 38.77 26.74
CA ASN A 339 -14.06 39.16 25.85
C ASN A 339 -14.03 38.48 24.45
N GLN A 340 -13.36 37.32 24.33
CA GLN A 340 -13.35 36.53 23.09
C GLN A 340 -14.20 35.27 23.29
N GLU A 341 -15.12 35.01 22.33
CA GLU A 341 -15.91 33.78 22.29
C GLU A 341 -15.14 32.66 21.57
N TYR A 342 -15.23 31.47 22.14
CA TYR A 342 -14.59 30.27 21.59
C TYR A 342 -15.63 29.17 21.37
N ILE A 343 -15.39 28.34 20.37
CA ILE A 343 -16.17 27.13 20.06
C ILE A 343 -15.22 25.92 20.05
N ALA A 344 -15.73 24.77 20.46
CA ALA A 344 -14.97 23.52 20.41
C ALA A 344 -15.64 22.51 19.49
N SER A 345 -14.86 21.77 18.72
CA SER A 345 -15.32 20.62 17.96
C SER A 345 -14.43 19.43 18.24
N MET A 346 -15.04 18.23 18.30
CA MET A 346 -14.38 16.99 18.66
C MET A 346 -14.81 15.86 17.73
N ASP A 347 -13.84 15.07 17.27
CA ASP A 347 -14.07 13.84 16.50
C ASP A 347 -13.55 12.63 17.30
N PRO A 348 -14.45 11.78 17.86
CA PRO A 348 -14.04 10.68 18.71
C PRO A 348 -13.48 9.50 17.92
N GLY A 349 -12.21 9.13 18.19
CA GLY A 349 -11.59 7.92 17.69
C GLY A 349 -10.94 7.13 18.84
N THR A 350 -11.10 5.80 18.91
CA THR A 350 -10.63 5.05 20.07
C THR A 350 -9.56 3.99 19.79
N ARG A 351 -9.45 3.48 18.58
CA ARG A 351 -8.53 2.37 18.28
C ARG A 351 -7.51 2.67 17.21
N ALA A 352 -7.97 3.11 16.07
CA ALA A 352 -7.11 3.28 14.93
C ALA A 352 -7.28 4.67 14.30
N ASN A 353 -8.41 5.34 14.54
CA ASN A 353 -8.58 6.75 14.24
C ASN A 353 -8.16 7.57 15.45
N ALA A 354 -7.51 8.69 15.19
CA ALA A 354 -7.19 9.64 16.24
C ALA A 354 -8.48 10.21 16.83
N TRP A 355 -8.42 10.51 18.13
CA TRP A 355 -9.41 11.38 18.75
C TRP A 355 -8.90 12.80 18.66
N THR A 356 -9.68 13.74 18.11
CA THR A 356 -9.24 15.12 17.90
C THR A 356 -10.12 16.11 18.63
N LEU A 357 -9.52 17.22 19.06
CA LEU A 357 -10.16 18.39 19.61
C LEU A 357 -9.60 19.64 18.95
N VAL A 358 -10.48 20.49 18.43
CA VAL A 358 -10.13 21.79 17.88
C VAL A 358 -10.93 22.86 18.63
N ILE A 359 -10.25 23.91 19.09
CA ILE A 359 -10.89 25.09 19.67
C ILE A 359 -10.60 26.29 18.78
N ALA A 360 -11.64 26.93 18.32
CA ALA A 360 -11.57 28.05 17.40
C ALA A 360 -12.27 29.29 17.94
N THR A 361 -11.85 30.45 17.41
CA THR A 361 -12.47 31.74 17.69
C THR A 361 -12.55 32.57 16.42
N ARG A 362 -13.23 33.71 16.49
CA ARG A 362 -13.38 34.63 15.38
C ARG A 362 -12.95 36.04 15.79
N LYS A 363 -12.05 36.66 15.03
CA LYS A 363 -11.66 38.05 15.18
C LYS A 363 -11.98 38.83 13.91
N GLY A 364 -13.05 39.59 13.92
CA GLY A 364 -13.62 40.18 12.69
C GLY A 364 -14.05 39.09 11.71
N ASN A 365 -13.50 39.08 10.51
CA ASN A 365 -13.77 38.04 9.51
C ASN A 365 -12.82 36.83 9.66
N LYS A 366 -11.75 36.97 10.42
CA LYS A 366 -10.72 35.93 10.56
C LYS A 366 -11.15 34.83 11.53
N LYS A 367 -11.13 33.59 11.06
CA LYS A 367 -11.37 32.37 11.84
C LYS A 367 -10.03 31.83 12.29
N ILE A 368 -9.84 31.67 13.60
CA ILE A 368 -8.54 31.35 14.20
C ILE A 368 -8.68 30.05 14.98
N ILE A 369 -7.92 29.05 14.61
CA ILE A 369 -7.79 27.83 15.41
C ILE A 369 -6.81 28.13 16.56
N ALA A 370 -7.36 28.38 17.76
CA ALA A 370 -6.57 28.74 18.93
C ALA A 370 -5.83 27.56 19.54
N TYR A 371 -6.43 26.36 19.45
CA TYR A 371 -5.89 25.11 20.01
C TYR A 371 -6.31 23.93 19.14
N ALA A 372 -5.39 23.02 18.91
CA ALA A 372 -5.64 21.72 18.28
C ALA A 372 -4.89 20.64 19.07
N GLN A 373 -5.54 19.52 19.33
CA GLN A 373 -4.93 18.37 19.99
C GLN A 373 -5.46 17.07 19.39
N GLN A 374 -4.56 16.11 19.31
CA GLN A 374 -4.84 14.74 18.87
C GLN A 374 -4.41 13.76 19.95
N TRP A 375 -5.24 12.74 20.20
CA TRP A 375 -4.89 11.53 20.96
C TRP A 375 -4.94 10.35 20.01
N GLN A 376 -3.90 9.53 20.03
CA GLN A 376 -3.78 8.38 19.14
C GLN A 376 -3.75 7.08 19.97
N GLY A 377 -4.72 6.21 19.73
CA GLY A 377 -4.72 4.84 20.22
C GLY A 377 -4.17 3.87 19.20
N THR A 378 -3.87 2.68 19.64
CA THR A 378 -3.52 1.55 18.79
C THR A 378 -4.54 0.42 18.93
N ALA A 379 -4.49 -0.57 18.03
CA ALA A 379 -5.36 -1.75 18.14
C ALA A 379 -5.08 -2.56 19.41
N MET A 380 -3.85 -2.52 19.94
CA MET A 380 -3.42 -3.21 21.14
C MET A 380 -3.64 -2.37 22.41
N GLU A 381 -3.50 -1.07 22.29
CA GLU A 381 -3.69 -0.10 23.37
C GLU A 381 -4.70 0.97 22.92
N PRO A 382 -6.00 0.67 22.95
CA PRO A 382 -7.03 1.63 22.58
C PRO A 382 -7.09 2.77 23.61
N LEU A 383 -7.45 3.96 23.13
CA LEU A 383 -7.69 5.10 24.01
C LEU A 383 -8.83 4.79 24.99
N ARG A 384 -8.69 5.31 26.20
CA ARG A 384 -9.72 5.27 27.22
C ARG A 384 -10.60 6.53 27.11
N PRO A 385 -11.85 6.43 26.65
CA PRO A 385 -12.69 7.61 26.43
C PRO A 385 -12.79 8.54 27.62
N ARG A 386 -12.87 7.99 28.83
CA ARG A 386 -12.94 8.78 30.07
C ARG A 386 -11.71 9.66 30.28
N GLU A 387 -10.51 9.17 29.97
CA GLU A 387 -9.27 9.93 30.14
C GLU A 387 -9.17 11.05 29.11
N VAL A 388 -9.50 10.74 27.86
CA VAL A 388 -9.52 11.73 26.75
C VAL A 388 -10.54 12.82 27.03
N LEU A 389 -11.77 12.46 27.42
CA LEU A 389 -12.83 13.45 27.72
C LEU A 389 -12.46 14.33 28.93
N ARG A 390 -11.80 13.78 29.94
CA ARG A 390 -11.28 14.60 31.05
C ARG A 390 -10.26 15.62 30.60
N GLU A 391 -9.34 15.27 29.72
CA GLU A 391 -8.34 16.19 29.17
C GLU A 391 -8.98 17.22 28.23
N ALA A 392 -9.89 16.77 27.38
CA ALA A 392 -10.64 17.64 26.49
C ALA A 392 -11.48 18.67 27.26
N ALA A 393 -12.17 18.25 28.32
CA ALA A 393 -12.93 19.16 29.21
C ALA A 393 -12.02 20.21 29.84
N LYS A 394 -10.82 19.82 30.35
CA LYS A 394 -9.85 20.76 30.89
C LYS A 394 -9.39 21.79 29.85
N ALA A 395 -9.14 21.33 28.60
CA ALA A 395 -8.79 22.26 27.53
C ALA A 395 -9.93 23.22 27.21
N CYS A 396 -11.17 22.72 27.06
CA CYS A 396 -12.36 23.54 26.81
C CYS A 396 -12.57 24.58 27.91
N PHE A 397 -12.50 24.19 29.21
CA PHE A 397 -12.71 25.12 30.34
C PHE A 397 -11.66 26.21 30.41
N LYS A 398 -10.42 25.93 29.98
CA LYS A 398 -9.39 26.96 29.88
C LYS A 398 -9.80 28.12 28.97
N TYR A 399 -10.60 27.81 27.91
CA TYR A 399 -11.13 28.80 26.99
C TYR A 399 -12.57 29.25 27.32
N GLY A 400 -13.07 28.90 28.50
CA GLY A 400 -14.43 29.28 28.94
C GLY A 400 -15.55 28.51 28.25
N ILE A 401 -15.27 27.33 27.68
CA ILE A 401 -16.22 26.50 26.93
C ILE A 401 -16.66 25.33 27.82
N SER A 402 -17.97 25.09 27.93
CA SER A 402 -18.56 23.94 28.63
C SER A 402 -19.24 22.95 27.69
N TRP A 403 -19.11 23.12 26.38
CA TRP A 403 -19.71 22.28 25.36
C TRP A 403 -18.77 22.07 24.15
N ALA A 404 -18.96 20.99 23.40
CA ALA A 404 -18.23 20.73 22.16
C ALA A 404 -19.14 20.08 21.13
N ILE A 405 -19.00 20.48 19.85
CA ILE A 405 -19.71 19.87 18.73
C ILE A 405 -19.03 18.52 18.41
N THR A 406 -19.82 17.48 18.16
CA THR A 406 -19.35 16.16 17.71
C THR A 406 -20.33 15.57 16.69
N ASP A 407 -19.89 14.56 15.96
CA ASP A 407 -20.74 13.84 15.02
C ASP A 407 -21.69 12.83 15.69
N GLN A 408 -22.53 12.17 14.89
CA GLN A 408 -23.51 11.18 15.37
C GLN A 408 -22.88 9.84 15.77
N TYR A 409 -21.61 9.56 15.43
CA TYR A 409 -20.97 8.28 15.68
C TYR A 409 -20.52 8.17 17.13
N ALA A 410 -21.05 7.18 17.85
CA ALA A 410 -20.80 6.90 19.27
C ALA A 410 -21.16 8.05 20.25
N ALA A 411 -21.88 9.10 19.80
CA ALA A 411 -22.19 10.27 20.61
C ALA A 411 -22.99 9.92 21.87
N ASP A 412 -24.01 9.07 21.77
CA ASP A 412 -24.85 8.69 22.94
C ASP A 412 -24.03 7.99 24.03
N ALA A 413 -23.11 7.11 23.67
CA ALA A 413 -22.27 6.40 24.64
C ALA A 413 -21.21 7.31 25.30
N LEU A 414 -20.84 8.42 24.65
CA LEU A 414 -19.83 9.36 25.17
C LEU A 414 -20.45 10.50 25.95
N LYS A 415 -21.75 10.79 25.75
CA LYS A 415 -22.46 11.92 26.34
C LYS A 415 -22.41 11.88 27.86
N ASP A 416 -22.82 10.77 28.44
CA ASP A 416 -22.80 10.58 29.90
C ASP A 416 -21.40 10.69 30.50
N LEU A 417 -20.38 10.18 29.75
CA LEU A 417 -18.98 10.28 30.17
C LEU A 417 -18.44 11.73 30.11
N ALA A 418 -18.86 12.50 29.11
CA ALA A 418 -18.47 13.90 28.98
C ALA A 418 -19.16 14.77 30.04
N GLU A 419 -20.45 14.56 30.27
CA GLU A 419 -21.24 15.23 31.31
C GLU A 419 -20.66 14.99 32.71
N ALA A 420 -20.16 13.80 32.98
CA ALA A 420 -19.44 13.50 34.25
C ALA A 420 -18.18 14.35 34.47
N HIS A 421 -17.64 14.95 33.42
CA HIS A 421 -16.54 15.92 33.46
C HIS A 421 -16.97 17.37 33.25
N GLY A 422 -18.29 17.63 33.20
CA GLY A 422 -18.86 18.97 33.02
C GLY A 422 -18.84 19.47 31.57
N LEU A 423 -18.58 18.61 30.59
CA LEU A 423 -18.56 18.95 29.17
C LEU A 423 -19.82 18.41 28.48
N GLU A 424 -20.61 19.29 27.91
CA GLU A 424 -21.78 18.91 27.12
C GLU A 424 -21.37 18.58 25.67
N LEU A 425 -21.81 17.44 25.13
CA LEU A 425 -21.61 17.10 23.74
C LEU A 425 -22.85 17.45 22.91
N VAL A 426 -22.69 18.38 21.98
CA VAL A 426 -23.71 18.81 21.02
C VAL A 426 -23.52 17.98 19.75
N ILE A 427 -24.51 17.13 19.44
CA ILE A 427 -24.47 16.25 18.27
C ILE A 427 -24.90 17.03 17.03
N GLU A 428 -24.03 17.16 16.06
CA GLU A 428 -24.34 17.69 14.73
C GLU A 428 -24.18 16.60 13.68
N PRO A 429 -25.27 16.15 13.03
CA PRO A 429 -25.20 15.05 12.08
C PRO A 429 -24.44 15.44 10.82
N TRP A 430 -23.45 14.64 10.44
CA TRP A 430 -22.74 14.77 9.17
C TRP A 430 -23.47 14.03 8.07
N THR A 431 -24.11 14.79 7.17
CA THR A 431 -24.66 14.26 5.91
C THR A 431 -23.65 14.52 4.77
N ARG A 432 -23.79 13.77 3.68
CA ARG A 432 -22.91 13.98 2.51
C ARG A 432 -23.01 15.40 1.97
N GLN A 433 -24.19 16.00 2.03
CA GLN A 433 -24.44 17.32 1.47
C GLN A 433 -23.86 18.43 2.35
N ASN A 434 -24.13 18.43 3.66
CA ASN A 434 -23.59 19.47 4.55
C ASN A 434 -22.06 19.38 4.66
N LYS A 435 -21.49 18.17 4.52
CA LYS A 435 -20.05 17.98 4.46
C LYS A 435 -19.41 18.69 3.26
N ILE A 436 -20.00 18.54 2.06
CA ILE A 436 -19.53 19.23 0.85
C ILE A 436 -19.63 20.75 1.03
N GLU A 437 -20.76 21.24 1.52
CA GLU A 437 -21.00 22.68 1.73
C GLU A 437 -19.97 23.28 2.71
N LEU A 438 -19.70 22.60 3.82
CA LEU A 438 -18.71 23.02 4.82
C LEU A 438 -17.28 23.05 4.26
N PHE A 439 -16.88 22.04 3.46
CA PHE A 439 -15.56 22.04 2.84
C PHE A 439 -15.41 23.12 1.76
N MET A 440 -16.46 23.41 0.98
CA MET A 440 -16.44 24.52 0.01
C MET A 440 -16.38 25.88 0.71
N GLU A 441 -17.11 26.04 1.81
CA GLU A 441 -17.01 27.26 2.63
C GLU A 441 -15.61 27.40 3.24
N LEU A 442 -15.07 26.32 3.80
CA LEU A 442 -13.71 26.31 4.36
C LEU A 442 -12.67 26.70 3.30
N GLN A 443 -12.77 26.16 2.08
CA GLN A 443 -11.92 26.53 0.95
C GLN A 443 -12.03 28.02 0.65
N THR A 444 -13.26 28.55 0.58
CA THR A 444 -13.50 29.98 0.33
C THR A 444 -12.83 30.84 1.38
N GLN A 445 -12.91 30.46 2.65
CA GLN A 445 -12.29 31.20 3.75
C GLN A 445 -10.76 31.17 3.70
N PHE A 446 -10.15 30.03 3.31
CA PHE A 446 -8.71 29.95 3.05
C PHE A 446 -8.30 30.82 1.86
N GLN A 447 -9.04 30.80 0.75
CA GLN A 447 -8.79 31.65 -0.42
C GLN A 447 -8.81 33.14 -0.10
N GLN A 448 -9.69 33.55 0.81
CA GLN A 448 -9.82 34.95 1.25
C GLN A 448 -8.77 35.36 2.30
N GLY A 449 -7.91 34.44 2.76
CA GLY A 449 -6.96 34.69 3.83
C GLY A 449 -7.61 34.87 5.21
N ASN A 450 -8.84 34.39 5.36
CA ASN A 450 -9.65 34.53 6.57
C ASN A 450 -9.44 33.37 7.56
N VAL A 451 -8.49 32.47 7.35
CA VAL A 451 -8.20 31.35 8.25
C VAL A 451 -6.78 31.46 8.78
N GLU A 452 -6.63 31.19 10.09
CA GLU A 452 -5.35 31.09 10.76
C GLU A 452 -5.29 29.79 11.55
N ILE A 453 -4.23 29.00 11.31
CA ILE A 453 -4.02 27.68 11.93
C ILE A 453 -2.71 27.62 12.69
N PRO A 454 -2.59 26.77 13.72
CA PRO A 454 -1.32 26.51 14.39
C PRO A 454 -0.37 25.68 13.49
N PRO A 455 0.96 25.69 13.75
CA PRO A 455 1.94 24.87 13.05
C PRO A 455 1.90 23.39 13.51
N ASP A 456 0.70 22.86 13.70
CA ASP A 456 0.46 21.47 14.09
C ASP A 456 0.62 20.54 12.86
N GLN A 457 1.59 19.63 12.93
CA GLN A 457 1.94 18.77 11.81
C GLN A 457 0.81 17.83 11.39
N TYR A 458 0.00 17.36 12.33
CA TYR A 458 -1.12 16.46 12.05
C TYR A 458 -2.26 17.21 11.39
N LEU A 459 -2.63 18.37 11.94
CA LEU A 459 -3.65 19.24 11.35
C LEU A 459 -3.27 19.67 9.92
N ILE A 460 -2.05 20.14 9.71
CA ILE A 460 -1.55 20.57 8.39
C ILE A 460 -1.57 19.39 7.42
N LYS A 461 -1.14 18.21 7.86
CA LYS A 461 -1.17 16.99 7.05
C LYS A 461 -2.59 16.64 6.61
N ASP A 462 -3.56 16.67 7.52
CA ASP A 462 -4.94 16.32 7.23
C ASP A 462 -5.59 17.34 6.31
N LEU A 463 -5.34 18.65 6.53
CA LEU A 463 -5.81 19.70 5.63
C LEU A 463 -5.21 19.61 4.22
N ARG A 464 -3.98 19.13 4.06
CA ARG A 464 -3.37 18.84 2.76
C ARG A 464 -4.04 17.68 2.02
N LEU A 465 -4.75 16.81 2.72
CA LEU A 465 -5.43 15.65 2.16
C LEU A 465 -6.88 15.91 1.75
N VAL A 466 -7.42 17.07 2.07
CA VAL A 466 -8.79 17.47 1.71
C VAL A 466 -8.88 17.68 0.19
N LYS A 467 -9.75 16.87 -0.46
CA LYS A 467 -9.99 16.86 -1.92
C LYS A 467 -11.44 17.20 -2.23
#